data_f259a0363d125f79bcc78579899fc04d
#
_entry.id   f259a0363d125f79bcc78579899fc04d
#
_cell.length_a   1.000
_cell.length_b   1.000
_cell.length_c   1.000
_cell.angle_alpha   90.00
_cell.angle_beta   90.00
_cell.angle_gamma   90.00
#
_symmetry.space_group_name_H-M   'P 1'
#
loop_
_entity.id
_entity.type
_entity.pdbx_description
1 polymer ?
#
loop_
_entity_poly.entity_id
_entity_poly.type
_entity_poly.pdbx_seq_one_letter_code
_entity_poly.pdbx_strand_id
1 'polypeptide(L)'
;MLLYRICLVVFLSIVLPGCSETMKYPNSPNFNKQTARFQHPKGDLHDKSVLDLFKFFSSYFTRESDEKENAGFPVLLSSKNDLATFKENVMWVGHSTLLLNHSDLTIMTDPQFSDRASPFSFMGPKRVTPSPFEIADLPRIDIVVISHNHYDHLDEASIREIAKTQPSVEFLVPLGLKSLLEHWGAKNVTELDWWQHVQRKGVTIQPTPVQHWSKRTFFDRNKTLWSGWMMQWSDFAFYFAGDAGYSSDFKETVKKLGSPDLAAIPIGAYEPREFMKSAHINPEEAVKVFSDLGAKYAIGIHWGTFKLTLEPMNEPPIRLKNVLKATGVDSKNFRTLKHGEMWPEVLPN
;
A
#
# COMPACT_ATOMS: atom_id res chain seq x y z
N MET A 1 2.23 -36.29 30.97
CA MET A 1 1.33 -35.31 31.62
C MET A 1 1.87 -33.91 31.27
N LEU A 2 1.40 -33.34 30.20
CA LEU A 2 1.88 -32.05 29.70
C LEU A 2 0.76 -31.04 29.92
N LEU A 3 0.91 -30.17 30.93
CA LEU A 3 -0.03 -29.11 31.23
C LEU A 3 0.12 -28.01 30.19
N TYR A 4 -0.87 -27.89 29.31
CA TYR A 4 -1.05 -26.72 28.45
C TYR A 4 -1.43 -25.50 29.28
N ARG A 5 -0.52 -24.55 29.43
CA ARG A 5 -0.85 -23.21 29.93
C ARG A 5 -1.49 -22.41 28.80
N ILE A 6 -2.82 -22.35 28.82
CA ILE A 6 -3.57 -21.37 28.03
C ILE A 6 -3.36 -20.02 28.72
N CYS A 7 -2.49 -19.18 28.16
CA CYS A 7 -2.41 -17.79 28.55
C CYS A 7 -3.61 -17.04 27.94
N LEU A 8 -4.66 -16.91 28.74
CA LEU A 8 -5.77 -15.99 28.47
C LEU A 8 -5.24 -14.57 28.70
N VAL A 9 -4.81 -13.89 27.64
CA VAL A 9 -4.43 -12.48 27.74
C VAL A 9 -5.70 -11.64 27.76
N VAL A 10 -6.15 -11.30 28.94
CA VAL A 10 -7.20 -10.29 29.15
C VAL A 10 -6.56 -8.93 28.91
N PHE A 11 -6.86 -8.33 27.77
CA PHE A 11 -6.50 -6.95 27.48
C PHE A 11 -7.39 -6.01 28.33
N LEU A 12 -6.82 -5.51 29.40
CA LEU A 12 -7.39 -4.37 30.12
C LEU A 12 -7.06 -3.10 29.33
N SER A 13 -7.98 -2.69 28.46
CA SER A 13 -7.87 -1.43 27.73
C SER A 13 -8.06 -0.28 28.70
N ILE A 14 -7.00 0.43 29.05
CA ILE A 14 -7.11 1.75 29.68
C ILE A 14 -7.70 2.68 28.62
N VAL A 15 -8.99 2.90 28.69
CA VAL A 15 -9.70 3.91 27.92
C VAL A 15 -9.32 5.26 28.54
N LEU A 16 -8.31 5.92 27.98
CA LEU A 16 -8.19 7.36 28.14
C LEU A 16 -9.33 7.98 27.34
N PRO A 17 -10.18 8.81 27.94
CA PRO A 17 -11.17 9.56 27.19
C PRO A 17 -10.45 10.69 26.44
N GLY A 18 -9.87 10.36 25.28
CA GLY A 18 -9.55 11.36 24.29
C GLY A 18 -10.86 11.88 23.75
N CYS A 19 -11.12 13.17 23.82
CA CYS A 19 -12.17 13.82 23.07
C CYS A 19 -11.97 13.50 21.59
N SER A 20 -12.59 12.44 21.12
CA SER A 20 -12.79 12.16 19.72
C SER A 20 -13.81 13.18 19.23
N GLU A 21 -13.34 14.35 18.79
CA GLU A 21 -14.12 15.09 17.82
C GLU A 21 -14.36 14.10 16.67
N THR A 22 -15.59 13.67 16.55
CA THR A 22 -16.01 12.88 15.38
C THR A 22 -15.79 13.77 14.18
N MET A 23 -14.67 13.57 13.46
CA MET A 23 -14.37 14.29 12.23
C MET A 23 -15.54 14.02 11.28
N LYS A 24 -16.37 15.04 11.10
CA LYS A 24 -17.52 14.97 10.21
C LYS A 24 -17.04 15.46 8.85
N TYR A 25 -17.09 14.61 7.86
CA TYR A 25 -16.82 14.95 6.46
C TYR A 25 -18.16 15.21 5.72
N PRO A 26 -18.88 16.31 6.03
CA PRO A 26 -20.25 16.54 5.55
C PRO A 26 -20.35 16.67 4.04
N ASN A 27 -19.25 17.01 3.40
CA ASN A 27 -19.16 17.25 1.95
C ASN A 27 -18.66 16.02 1.17
N SER A 28 -18.24 14.96 1.86
CA SER A 28 -17.83 13.72 1.20
C SER A 28 -19.05 12.86 0.87
N PRO A 29 -19.28 12.51 -0.40
CA PRO A 29 -20.33 11.57 -0.77
C PRO A 29 -20.05 10.15 -0.27
N ASN A 30 -18.81 9.88 0.11
CA ASN A 30 -18.33 8.57 0.56
C ASN A 30 -18.42 8.39 2.09
N PHE A 31 -18.84 9.44 2.83
CA PHE A 31 -18.96 9.40 4.28
C PHE A 31 -20.42 9.23 4.72
N ASN A 32 -20.69 8.11 5.38
CA ASN A 32 -21.99 7.85 6.00
C ASN A 32 -22.07 8.55 7.36
N LYS A 33 -22.92 9.58 7.44
CA LYS A 33 -23.08 10.40 8.65
C LYS A 33 -23.73 9.64 9.84
N GLN A 34 -24.51 8.60 9.55
CA GLN A 34 -25.21 7.83 10.58
C GLN A 34 -24.23 6.88 11.31
N THR A 35 -23.34 6.24 10.54
CA THR A 35 -22.33 5.31 11.08
C THR A 35 -21.01 6.00 11.44
N ALA A 36 -20.82 7.26 11.01
CA ALA A 36 -19.55 7.99 11.08
C ALA A 36 -18.39 7.22 10.44
N ARG A 37 -18.64 6.59 9.28
CA ARG A 37 -17.67 5.76 8.55
C ARG A 37 -17.71 6.06 7.07
N PHE A 38 -16.56 5.88 6.42
CA PHE A 38 -16.48 5.87 4.96
C PHE A 38 -17.03 4.56 4.41
N GLN A 39 -17.63 4.64 3.24
CA GLN A 39 -18.25 3.51 2.53
C GLN A 39 -17.87 3.55 1.06
N HIS A 40 -17.68 2.37 0.47
CA HIS A 40 -17.50 2.28 -0.97
C HIS A 40 -18.86 2.46 -1.68
N PRO A 41 -18.97 3.24 -2.80
CA PRO A 41 -20.24 3.49 -3.50
C PRO A 41 -20.98 2.22 -3.95
N LYS A 42 -20.24 1.14 -4.19
CA LYS A 42 -20.78 -0.16 -4.61
C LYS A 42 -21.13 -1.10 -3.44
N GLY A 43 -21.15 -0.56 -2.23
CA GLY A 43 -21.38 -1.29 -1.00
C GLY A 43 -20.10 -1.66 -0.27
N ASP A 44 -20.23 -1.91 1.02
CA ASP A 44 -19.12 -2.32 1.85
C ASP A 44 -18.72 -3.76 1.54
N LEU A 45 -17.43 -4.04 1.71
CA LEU A 45 -16.93 -5.40 1.76
C LEU A 45 -17.66 -6.15 2.89
N HIS A 46 -18.11 -7.36 2.59
CA HIS A 46 -18.71 -8.23 3.60
C HIS A 46 -17.79 -8.35 4.81
N ASP A 47 -18.31 -8.02 5.98
CA ASP A 47 -17.60 -8.23 7.22
C ASP A 47 -17.31 -9.73 7.38
N LYS A 48 -16.05 -10.04 7.69
CA LYS A 48 -15.66 -11.41 8.00
C LYS A 48 -16.32 -11.82 9.30
N SER A 49 -16.92 -12.98 9.34
CA SER A 49 -17.45 -13.53 10.59
C SER A 49 -16.31 -13.84 11.58
N VAL A 50 -16.64 -13.91 12.85
CA VAL A 50 -15.67 -14.33 13.88
C VAL A 50 -15.09 -15.71 13.57
N LEU A 51 -15.90 -16.59 12.98
CA LEU A 51 -15.45 -17.92 12.57
C LEU A 51 -14.46 -17.88 11.41
N ASP A 52 -14.65 -16.97 10.44
CA ASP A 52 -13.72 -16.80 9.33
C ASP A 52 -12.37 -16.26 9.81
N LEU A 53 -12.41 -15.29 10.73
CA LEU A 53 -11.21 -14.77 11.40
C LEU A 53 -10.48 -15.87 12.18
N PHE A 54 -11.23 -16.66 12.95
CA PHE A 54 -10.65 -17.77 13.71
C PHE A 54 -10.00 -18.81 12.79
N LYS A 55 -10.66 -19.21 11.71
CA LYS A 55 -10.11 -20.14 10.71
C LYS A 55 -8.85 -19.58 10.09
N PHE A 56 -8.87 -18.31 9.66
CA PHE A 56 -7.72 -17.65 9.07
C PHE A 56 -6.52 -17.64 10.05
N PHE A 57 -6.71 -17.14 11.27
CA PHE A 57 -5.63 -17.09 12.25
C PHE A 57 -5.14 -18.47 12.67
N SER A 58 -6.04 -19.45 12.84
CA SER A 58 -5.65 -20.82 13.11
C SER A 58 -4.74 -21.35 12.01
N SER A 59 -5.14 -21.23 10.75
CA SER A 59 -4.34 -21.68 9.61
C SER A 59 -3.02 -20.91 9.51
N TYR A 60 -3.03 -19.59 9.77
CA TYR A 60 -1.84 -18.75 9.72
C TYR A 60 -0.79 -19.16 10.76
N PHE A 61 -1.21 -19.47 12.00
CA PHE A 61 -0.29 -19.82 13.08
C PHE A 61 0.11 -21.30 13.08
N THR A 62 -0.63 -22.17 12.40
CA THR A 62 -0.31 -23.60 12.33
C THR A 62 0.36 -24.03 11.04
N ARG A 63 0.47 -23.12 10.05
CA ARG A 63 1.18 -23.41 8.79
C ARG A 63 2.68 -23.61 9.04
N GLU A 64 3.30 -24.38 8.17
CA GLU A 64 4.76 -24.43 8.07
C GLU A 64 5.30 -23.14 7.43
N SER A 65 6.45 -22.66 7.90
CA SER A 65 7.16 -21.55 7.28
C SER A 65 7.85 -22.04 6.00
N ASP A 66 7.79 -21.25 4.94
CA ASP A 66 8.49 -21.56 3.69
C ASP A 66 9.96 -21.06 3.71
N GLU A 67 10.77 -21.54 2.77
CA GLU A 67 12.18 -21.17 2.65
C GLU A 67 12.37 -19.66 2.56
N LYS A 68 11.55 -18.96 1.79
CA LYS A 68 11.65 -17.52 1.57
C LYS A 68 11.21 -16.70 2.78
N GLU A 69 10.31 -17.22 3.60
CA GLU A 69 9.93 -16.62 4.88
C GLU A 69 11.13 -16.52 5.85
N ASN A 70 12.06 -17.46 5.75
CA ASN A 70 13.26 -17.49 6.61
C ASN A 70 14.46 -16.77 5.97
N ALA A 71 14.64 -16.86 4.65
CA ALA A 71 15.82 -16.37 3.95
C ALA A 71 15.63 -14.99 3.26
N GLY A 72 14.38 -14.58 3.01
CA GLY A 72 14.06 -13.39 2.25
C GLY A 72 14.39 -13.48 0.75
N PHE A 73 14.38 -12.35 0.09
CA PHE A 73 14.67 -12.20 -1.34
C PHE A 73 15.95 -11.40 -1.55
N PRO A 74 16.60 -11.55 -2.73
CA PRO A 74 17.75 -10.72 -3.08
C PRO A 74 17.37 -9.23 -3.08
N VAL A 75 18.22 -8.40 -2.50
CA VAL A 75 18.09 -6.95 -2.42
C VAL A 75 19.22 -6.31 -3.21
N LEU A 76 18.89 -5.32 -4.02
CA LEU A 76 19.85 -4.43 -4.65
C LEU A 76 20.05 -3.23 -3.72
N LEU A 77 21.13 -3.28 -2.94
CA LEU A 77 21.45 -2.20 -2.01
C LEU A 77 21.82 -0.94 -2.77
N SER A 78 21.28 0.19 -2.36
CA SER A 78 21.59 1.50 -2.90
C SER A 78 22.31 2.33 -1.84
N SER A 79 23.47 2.88 -2.21
CA SER A 79 24.15 3.84 -1.36
C SER A 79 23.48 5.21 -1.43
N LYS A 80 23.81 6.09 -0.48
CA LYS A 80 23.38 7.48 -0.51
C LYS A 80 23.77 8.20 -1.80
N ASN A 81 24.94 7.87 -2.37
CA ASN A 81 25.40 8.45 -3.64
C ASN A 81 24.55 7.96 -4.83
N ASP A 82 24.16 6.69 -4.84
CA ASP A 82 23.27 6.14 -5.88
C ASP A 82 21.90 6.85 -5.83
N LEU A 83 21.36 7.03 -4.63
CA LEU A 83 20.09 7.73 -4.42
C LEU A 83 20.17 9.23 -4.72
N ALA A 84 21.32 9.87 -4.50
CA ALA A 84 21.52 11.28 -4.86
C ALA A 84 21.48 11.54 -6.38
N THR A 85 21.74 10.50 -7.19
CA THR A 85 21.67 10.54 -8.67
C THR A 85 20.38 9.92 -9.23
N PHE A 86 19.47 9.46 -8.35
CA PHE A 86 18.21 8.87 -8.76
C PHE A 86 17.34 9.91 -9.46
N LYS A 87 17.09 9.73 -10.74
CA LYS A 87 16.37 10.67 -11.58
C LYS A 87 15.63 9.96 -12.71
N GLU A 88 14.47 10.52 -13.11
CA GLU A 88 13.63 10.04 -14.22
C GLU A 88 13.42 8.53 -14.19
N ASN A 89 13.04 8.00 -13.00
CA ASN A 89 12.86 6.57 -12.80
C ASN A 89 11.90 6.24 -11.66
N VAL A 90 11.51 4.97 -11.60
CA VAL A 90 10.76 4.37 -10.50
C VAL A 90 11.56 3.21 -9.91
N MET A 91 11.78 3.24 -8.58
CA MET A 91 12.41 2.16 -7.82
C MET A 91 11.38 1.47 -6.94
N TRP A 92 11.33 0.15 -6.97
CA TRP A 92 10.57 -0.60 -5.98
C TRP A 92 11.42 -0.85 -4.74
N VAL A 93 11.10 -0.14 -3.66
CA VAL A 93 11.82 -0.25 -2.38
C VAL A 93 11.46 -1.55 -1.65
N GLY A 94 10.17 -1.95 -1.76
CA GLY A 94 9.63 -3.15 -1.16
C GLY A 94 8.19 -2.95 -0.70
N HIS A 95 7.43 -4.03 -0.61
CA HIS A 95 6.00 -4.03 -0.28
C HIS A 95 5.21 -3.09 -1.21
N SER A 96 4.62 -2.02 -0.67
CA SER A 96 3.94 -0.96 -1.44
C SER A 96 4.74 0.35 -1.47
N THR A 97 5.98 0.33 -0.99
CA THR A 97 6.87 1.49 -1.02
C THR A 97 7.59 1.57 -2.37
N LEU A 98 7.33 2.64 -3.09
CA LEU A 98 8.05 2.99 -4.33
C LEU A 98 8.65 4.38 -4.17
N LEU A 99 9.77 4.60 -4.83
CA LEU A 99 10.38 5.91 -5.02
C LEU A 99 10.27 6.26 -6.51
N LEU A 100 9.58 7.34 -6.83
CA LEU A 100 9.39 7.86 -8.17
C LEU A 100 10.05 9.23 -8.28
N ASN A 101 10.89 9.43 -9.28
CA ASN A 101 11.36 10.77 -9.66
C ASN A 101 11.01 11.01 -11.13
N HIS A 102 10.34 12.11 -11.40
CA HIS A 102 10.04 12.60 -12.74
C HIS A 102 9.90 14.13 -12.74
N SER A 103 10.49 14.81 -13.74
CA SER A 103 10.46 16.27 -13.88
C SER A 103 10.87 17.01 -12.58
N ASP A 104 12.01 16.61 -12.00
CA ASP A 104 12.57 17.17 -10.76
C ASP A 104 11.61 17.12 -9.54
N LEU A 105 10.63 16.22 -9.56
CA LEU A 105 9.75 15.94 -8.43
C LEU A 105 9.95 14.50 -7.95
N THR A 106 10.23 14.35 -6.67
CA THR A 106 10.38 13.02 -6.06
C THR A 106 9.18 12.71 -5.18
N ILE A 107 8.50 11.60 -5.50
CA ILE A 107 7.33 11.10 -4.79
C ILE A 107 7.65 9.73 -4.20
N MET A 108 7.20 9.49 -2.96
CA MET A 108 7.26 8.19 -2.31
C MET A 108 5.84 7.70 -1.99
N THR A 109 5.59 6.41 -2.22
CA THR A 109 4.31 5.78 -1.85
C THR A 109 4.48 4.96 -0.58
N ASP A 110 3.48 4.97 0.30
CA ASP A 110 3.34 4.11 1.48
C ASP A 110 4.67 3.73 2.15
N PRO A 111 5.43 4.70 2.71
CA PRO A 111 6.74 4.42 3.29
C PRO A 111 6.64 3.50 4.50
N GLN A 112 7.16 2.29 4.35
CA GLN A 112 7.20 1.27 5.38
C GLN A 112 8.63 0.71 5.50
N PHE A 113 9.38 1.16 6.52
CA PHE A 113 10.77 0.79 6.78
C PHE A 113 10.94 0.01 8.08
N SER A 114 9.92 -0.05 8.94
CA SER A 114 9.97 -0.80 10.19
C SER A 114 10.13 -2.30 9.98
N ASP A 115 10.70 -2.97 10.99
CA ASP A 115 10.88 -4.43 11.02
C ASP A 115 9.56 -5.21 11.08
N ARG A 116 8.45 -4.54 11.39
CA ARG A 116 7.15 -5.17 11.49
C ARG A 116 6.02 -4.29 10.95
N ALA A 117 5.09 -4.91 10.26
CA ALA A 117 3.80 -4.33 9.92
C ALA A 117 2.84 -4.48 11.13
N SER A 118 3.08 -3.71 12.20
CA SER A 118 2.40 -3.89 13.48
C SER A 118 2.51 -2.65 14.37
N PRO A 119 1.55 -2.40 15.29
CA PRO A 119 1.72 -1.40 16.34
C PRO A 119 2.77 -1.80 17.40
N PHE A 120 3.22 -3.06 17.39
CA PHE A 120 4.15 -3.61 18.38
C PHE A 120 5.46 -4.02 17.72
N SER A 121 6.59 -3.67 18.33
CA SER A 121 7.93 -4.06 17.85
C SER A 121 8.25 -5.55 18.04
N PHE A 122 7.52 -6.23 18.92
CA PHE A 122 7.77 -7.64 19.29
C PHE A 122 6.76 -8.64 18.71
N MET A 123 5.64 -8.18 18.14
CA MET A 123 4.55 -9.04 17.66
C MET A 123 3.99 -8.52 16.32
N GLY A 124 3.41 -9.40 15.52
CA GLY A 124 2.84 -9.11 14.20
C GLY A 124 3.78 -9.47 13.05
N PRO A 125 3.37 -9.30 11.80
CA PRO A 125 4.15 -9.69 10.63
C PRO A 125 5.55 -9.06 10.62
N LYS A 126 6.59 -9.89 10.63
CA LYS A 126 7.98 -9.44 10.58
C LYS A 126 8.40 -9.21 9.14
N ARG A 127 9.25 -8.20 8.93
CA ARG A 127 9.93 -7.99 7.65
C ARG A 127 10.84 -9.17 7.36
N VAL A 128 10.65 -9.77 6.20
CA VAL A 128 11.42 -10.94 5.72
C VAL A 128 12.57 -10.48 4.84
N THR A 129 12.29 -9.52 3.94
CA THR A 129 13.30 -8.94 3.05
C THR A 129 13.63 -7.53 3.54
N PRO A 130 14.90 -7.23 3.83
CA PRO A 130 15.31 -5.91 4.31
C PRO A 130 15.08 -4.81 3.29
N SER A 131 15.05 -3.57 3.76
CA SER A 131 15.03 -2.39 2.89
C SER A 131 16.35 -2.27 2.13
N PRO A 132 16.36 -1.76 0.88
CA PRO A 132 17.57 -1.56 0.10
C PRO A 132 18.45 -0.40 0.61
N PHE A 133 17.93 0.46 1.47
CA PHE A 133 18.61 1.60 2.09
C PHE A 133 17.87 2.04 3.36
N GLU A 134 18.49 2.89 4.15
CA GLU A 134 17.90 3.51 5.33
C GLU A 134 17.19 4.83 4.97
N ILE A 135 16.21 5.25 5.78
CA ILE A 135 15.51 6.54 5.57
C ILE A 135 16.50 7.72 5.55
N ALA A 136 17.58 7.64 6.33
CA ALA A 136 18.62 8.68 6.39
C ALA A 136 19.39 8.86 5.07
N ASP A 137 19.35 7.87 4.17
CA ASP A 137 20.01 7.92 2.87
C ASP A 137 19.10 8.41 1.74
N LEU A 138 17.79 8.57 2.03
CA LEU A 138 16.81 9.04 1.05
C LEU A 138 17.25 10.34 0.38
N PRO A 139 17.03 10.48 -0.94
CA PRO A 139 17.15 11.76 -1.60
C PRO A 139 16.10 12.73 -1.05
N ARG A 140 16.11 13.97 -1.50
CA ARG A 140 15.02 14.88 -1.19
C ARG A 140 13.70 14.31 -1.69
N ILE A 141 12.74 14.13 -0.78
CA ILE A 141 11.36 13.77 -1.10
C ILE A 141 10.52 15.04 -1.10
N ASP A 142 9.80 15.30 -2.18
CA ASP A 142 8.87 16.42 -2.26
C ASP A 142 7.49 16.03 -1.72
N ILE A 143 7.03 14.82 -2.05
CA ILE A 143 5.68 14.34 -1.72
C ILE A 143 5.73 12.89 -1.24
N VAL A 144 4.96 12.60 -0.20
CA VAL A 144 4.61 11.24 0.21
C VAL A 144 3.11 11.06 -0.02
N VAL A 145 2.71 10.02 -0.76
CA VAL A 145 1.30 9.62 -0.88
C VAL A 145 1.04 8.38 -0.03
N ILE A 146 -0.07 8.38 0.71
CA ILE A 146 -0.51 7.26 1.54
C ILE A 146 -1.80 6.70 0.96
N SER A 147 -1.86 5.39 0.74
CA SER A 147 -3.06 4.73 0.22
C SER A 147 -4.13 4.57 1.30
N HIS A 148 -3.77 4.06 2.47
CA HIS A 148 -4.68 3.82 3.59
C HIS A 148 -3.91 3.59 4.90
N ASN A 149 -4.62 3.31 6.00
CA ASN A 149 -4.03 3.31 7.33
C ASN A 149 -3.62 1.93 7.89
N HIS A 150 -3.59 0.85 7.11
CA HIS A 150 -3.05 -0.42 7.60
C HIS A 150 -1.57 -0.30 7.96
N TYR A 151 -1.08 -1.14 8.87
CA TYR A 151 0.28 -1.02 9.42
C TYR A 151 1.40 -1.34 8.43
N ASP A 152 1.10 -2.04 7.37
CA ASP A 152 2.01 -2.36 6.27
C ASP A 152 2.07 -1.26 5.19
N HIS A 153 1.23 -0.22 5.29
CA HIS A 153 1.18 0.94 4.39
C HIS A 153 1.47 2.26 5.12
N LEU A 154 0.94 2.44 6.31
CA LEU A 154 1.14 3.63 7.12
C LEU A 154 1.94 3.29 8.37
N ASP A 155 3.26 3.35 8.25
CA ASP A 155 4.20 3.08 9.34
C ASP A 155 4.56 4.36 10.12
N GLU A 156 4.21 4.39 11.40
CA GLU A 156 4.44 5.56 12.27
C GLU A 156 5.91 5.94 12.34
N ALA A 157 6.82 4.97 12.49
CA ALA A 157 8.24 5.24 12.63
C ALA A 157 8.82 5.86 11.34
N SER A 158 8.41 5.35 10.18
CA SER A 158 8.80 5.89 8.89
C SER A 158 8.29 7.32 8.68
N ILE A 159 7.02 7.58 9.00
CA ILE A 159 6.45 8.94 8.88
C ILE A 159 7.17 9.92 9.82
N ARG A 160 7.41 9.53 11.09
CA ARG A 160 8.12 10.38 12.05
C ARG A 160 9.53 10.72 11.60
N GLU A 161 10.28 9.73 11.09
CA GLU A 161 11.66 9.95 10.66
C GLU A 161 11.72 10.78 9.38
N ILE A 162 10.85 10.54 8.38
CA ILE A 162 10.74 11.37 7.17
C ILE A 162 10.35 12.81 7.54
N ALA A 163 9.34 13.01 8.38
CA ALA A 163 8.89 14.34 8.78
C ALA A 163 9.98 15.11 9.54
N LYS A 164 10.82 14.43 10.32
CA LYS A 164 11.93 14.99 11.06
C LYS A 164 13.11 15.36 10.16
N THR A 165 13.51 14.46 9.27
CA THR A 165 14.69 14.63 8.40
C THR A 165 14.40 15.49 7.18
N GLN A 166 13.14 15.53 6.73
CA GLN A 166 12.69 16.27 5.55
C GLN A 166 11.45 17.13 5.88
N PRO A 167 11.59 18.20 6.67
CA PRO A 167 10.44 18.97 7.20
C PRO A 167 9.64 19.73 6.14
N SER A 168 10.11 19.81 4.90
CA SER A 168 9.41 20.42 3.76
C SER A 168 8.55 19.42 2.97
N VAL A 169 8.64 18.11 3.25
CA VAL A 169 7.86 17.08 2.56
C VAL A 169 6.35 17.33 2.75
N GLU A 170 5.57 17.19 1.68
CA GLU A 170 4.11 17.20 1.74
C GLU A 170 3.57 15.77 1.77
N PHE A 171 2.68 15.50 2.72
CA PHE A 171 1.96 14.24 2.80
C PHE A 171 0.56 14.42 2.20
N LEU A 172 0.27 13.69 1.12
CA LEU A 172 -1.04 13.61 0.51
C LEU A 172 -1.70 12.32 1.00
N VAL A 173 -2.84 12.45 1.63
CA VAL A 173 -3.48 11.34 2.34
C VAL A 173 -4.99 11.31 2.08
N PRO A 174 -5.65 10.15 2.15
CA PRO A 174 -7.10 10.07 2.16
C PRO A 174 -7.70 10.75 3.40
N LEU A 175 -8.97 11.16 3.29
CA LEU A 175 -9.70 11.81 4.39
C LEU A 175 -9.61 10.99 5.69
N GLY A 176 -9.39 11.67 6.81
CA GLY A 176 -9.32 11.10 8.16
C GLY A 176 -7.92 10.85 8.69
N LEU A 177 -6.87 11.04 7.89
CA LEU A 177 -5.49 10.74 8.28
C LEU A 177 -4.68 11.95 8.74
N LYS A 178 -5.10 13.18 8.40
CA LYS A 178 -4.32 14.39 8.68
C LYS A 178 -3.92 14.52 10.14
N SER A 179 -4.88 14.49 11.06
CA SER A 179 -4.59 14.67 12.48
C SER A 179 -3.66 13.59 13.05
N LEU A 180 -3.70 12.36 12.50
CA LEU A 180 -2.80 11.29 12.89
C LEU A 180 -1.36 11.59 12.46
N LEU A 181 -1.15 11.99 11.21
CA LEU A 181 0.17 12.32 10.70
C LEU A 181 0.74 13.59 11.38
N GLU A 182 -0.11 14.60 11.62
CA GLU A 182 0.29 15.80 12.36
C GLU A 182 0.72 15.46 13.80
N HIS A 183 0.00 14.54 14.46
CA HIS A 183 0.40 14.02 15.78
C HIS A 183 1.77 13.31 15.73
N TRP A 184 2.12 12.71 14.61
CA TRP A 184 3.42 12.08 14.38
C TRP A 184 4.52 13.05 13.95
N GLY A 185 4.20 14.34 13.79
CA GLY A 185 5.17 15.40 13.50
C GLY A 185 5.21 15.88 12.05
N ALA A 186 4.34 15.35 11.18
CA ALA A 186 4.21 15.85 9.82
C ALA A 186 3.62 17.28 9.83
N LYS A 187 4.27 18.21 9.13
CA LYS A 187 3.87 19.64 9.13
C LYS A 187 2.96 20.00 7.98
N ASN A 188 3.16 19.38 6.84
CA ASN A 188 2.45 19.67 5.59
C ASN A 188 1.61 18.45 5.22
N VAL A 189 0.36 18.40 5.66
CA VAL A 189 -0.57 17.28 5.38
C VAL A 189 -1.80 17.81 4.68
N THR A 190 -2.04 17.29 3.48
CA THR A 190 -3.23 17.58 2.66
C THR A 190 -4.11 16.34 2.57
N GLU A 191 -5.35 16.42 3.06
CA GLU A 191 -6.35 15.37 2.91
C GLU A 191 -7.14 15.56 1.63
N LEU A 192 -7.41 14.45 0.94
CA LEU A 192 -8.20 14.44 -0.30
C LEU A 192 -9.28 13.34 -0.25
N ASP A 193 -10.46 13.67 -0.76
CA ASP A 193 -11.49 12.68 -1.08
C ASP A 193 -11.23 12.09 -2.47
N TRP A 194 -11.81 10.93 -2.79
CA TRP A 194 -11.75 10.38 -4.14
C TRP A 194 -12.18 11.42 -5.18
N TRP A 195 -11.42 11.48 -6.26
CA TRP A 195 -11.60 12.40 -7.39
C TRP A 195 -11.25 13.86 -7.10
N GLN A 196 -10.94 14.25 -5.87
CA GLN A 196 -10.29 15.54 -5.62
C GLN A 196 -8.84 15.48 -6.10
N HIS A 197 -8.27 16.61 -6.45
CA HIS A 197 -6.90 16.66 -6.92
C HIS A 197 -6.14 17.87 -6.38
N VAL A 198 -4.84 17.76 -6.41
CA VAL A 198 -3.91 18.86 -6.19
C VAL A 198 -2.95 18.94 -7.38
N GLN A 199 -2.48 20.14 -7.67
CA GLN A 199 -1.41 20.35 -8.65
C GLN A 199 -0.14 20.78 -7.92
N ARG A 200 0.98 20.13 -8.22
CA ARG A 200 2.30 20.40 -7.64
C ARG A 200 3.36 20.27 -8.72
N LYS A 201 4.13 21.34 -8.97
CA LYS A 201 5.27 21.33 -9.92
C LYS A 201 4.95 20.62 -11.27
N GLY A 202 3.79 20.90 -11.85
CA GLY A 202 3.41 20.34 -13.15
C GLY A 202 2.75 18.95 -13.12
N VAL A 203 2.63 18.32 -11.95
CA VAL A 203 1.87 17.07 -11.80
C VAL A 203 0.49 17.32 -11.19
N THR A 204 -0.53 16.65 -11.70
CA THR A 204 -1.85 16.51 -11.06
C THR A 204 -1.87 15.19 -10.31
N ILE A 205 -2.11 15.24 -8.98
CA ILE A 205 -2.15 14.07 -8.09
C ILE A 205 -3.56 13.91 -7.54
N GLN A 206 -4.13 12.73 -7.74
CA GLN A 206 -5.54 12.48 -7.48
C GLN A 206 -5.77 11.11 -6.86
N PRO A 207 -6.43 11.01 -5.66
CA PRO A 207 -6.85 9.74 -5.11
C PRO A 207 -8.03 9.18 -5.90
N THR A 208 -8.02 7.87 -6.12
CA THR A 208 -9.04 7.14 -6.85
C THR A 208 -9.69 6.08 -5.96
N PRO A 209 -10.97 5.74 -6.16
CA PRO A 209 -11.57 4.62 -5.45
C PRO A 209 -10.89 3.30 -5.82
N VAL A 210 -10.77 2.45 -4.82
CA VAL A 210 -10.41 1.04 -4.96
C VAL A 210 -11.23 0.24 -3.96
N GLN A 211 -11.51 -1.03 -4.28
CA GLN A 211 -12.25 -1.89 -3.38
C GLN A 211 -11.35 -2.38 -2.25
N HIS A 212 -11.35 -1.65 -1.14
CA HIS A 212 -10.56 -1.96 0.05
C HIS A 212 -11.25 -1.41 1.31
N TRP A 213 -10.54 -1.27 2.39
CA TRP A 213 -11.01 -0.79 3.69
C TRP A 213 -9.86 -0.21 4.52
N SER A 214 -10.19 0.41 5.66
CA SER A 214 -9.20 0.98 6.56
C SER A 214 -9.43 0.53 8.00
N LYS A 215 -8.34 0.32 8.77
CA LYS A 215 -8.39 -0.03 10.20
C LYS A 215 -7.00 -0.03 10.81
N ARG A 216 -6.86 0.50 12.03
CA ARG A 216 -5.66 0.35 12.88
C ARG A 216 -5.97 -0.19 14.26
N THR A 217 -7.20 0.03 14.75
CA THR A 217 -7.64 -0.41 16.09
C THR A 217 -8.90 -1.27 15.98
N PHE A 218 -9.36 -1.83 17.10
CA PHE A 218 -10.58 -2.65 17.09
C PHE A 218 -11.85 -1.85 16.76
N PHE A 219 -11.83 -0.51 16.89
CA PHE A 219 -13.04 0.33 16.84
C PHE A 219 -13.05 1.36 15.70
N ASP A 220 -12.02 1.40 14.86
CA ASP A 220 -11.84 2.45 13.86
C ASP A 220 -12.00 1.99 12.41
N ARG A 221 -12.56 0.79 12.17
CA ARG A 221 -12.82 0.31 10.81
C ARG A 221 -13.54 1.38 9.97
N ASN A 222 -12.98 1.71 8.82
CA ASN A 222 -13.51 2.70 7.88
C ASN A 222 -13.76 4.10 8.48
N LYS A 223 -13.09 4.47 9.56
CA LYS A 223 -13.10 5.86 10.07
C LYS A 223 -12.18 6.78 9.28
N THR A 224 -11.30 6.23 8.46
CA THR A 224 -10.49 6.94 7.47
C THR A 224 -10.81 6.39 6.08
N LEU A 225 -10.66 7.20 5.06
CA LEU A 225 -10.81 6.77 3.68
C LEU A 225 -9.56 5.97 3.24
N TRP A 226 -9.64 5.26 2.12
CA TRP A 226 -8.56 4.53 1.44
C TRP A 226 -8.59 4.86 -0.05
N SER A 227 -7.49 4.69 -0.77
CA SER A 227 -7.41 5.07 -2.18
C SER A 227 -6.27 4.38 -2.94
N GLY A 228 -6.43 4.24 -4.25
CA GLY A 228 -5.32 4.30 -5.18
C GLY A 228 -4.98 5.76 -5.50
N TRP A 229 -3.92 6.00 -6.28
CA TRP A 229 -3.47 7.33 -6.66
C TRP A 229 -3.11 7.39 -8.14
N MET A 230 -3.64 8.36 -8.86
CA MET A 230 -3.20 8.73 -10.20
C MET A 230 -2.34 9.99 -10.13
N MET A 231 -1.17 9.96 -10.75
CA MET A 231 -0.22 11.06 -10.84
C MET A 231 0.03 11.32 -12.32
N GLN A 232 -0.34 12.51 -12.80
CA GLN A 232 -0.34 12.83 -14.23
C GLN A 232 0.49 14.10 -14.50
N TRP A 233 1.56 13.92 -15.22
CA TRP A 233 2.33 14.98 -15.90
C TRP A 233 1.79 15.15 -17.33
N SER A 234 2.35 16.07 -18.08
CA SER A 234 1.97 16.29 -19.49
C SER A 234 2.41 15.16 -20.42
N ASP A 235 3.45 14.42 -20.05
CA ASP A 235 4.18 13.43 -20.85
C ASP A 235 4.20 12.04 -20.21
N PHE A 236 3.84 11.92 -18.93
CA PHE A 236 3.86 10.67 -18.18
C PHE A 236 2.72 10.58 -17.19
N ALA A 237 2.15 9.40 -17.03
CA ALA A 237 1.13 9.11 -16.02
C ALA A 237 1.48 7.84 -15.23
N PHE A 238 1.52 7.95 -13.90
CA PHE A 238 1.76 6.87 -12.99
C PHE A 238 0.53 6.54 -12.14
N TYR A 239 0.16 5.27 -12.05
CA TYR A 239 -0.91 4.80 -11.19
C TYR A 239 -0.38 3.90 -10.08
N PHE A 240 -0.67 4.25 -8.83
CA PHE A 240 -0.42 3.44 -7.66
C PHE A 240 -1.74 2.89 -7.14
N ALA A 241 -1.93 1.58 -7.20
CA ALA A 241 -3.20 0.96 -6.81
C ALA A 241 -3.43 0.94 -5.29
N GLY A 242 -2.37 1.01 -4.47
CA GLY A 242 -2.45 0.64 -3.05
C GLY A 242 -2.90 -0.81 -2.90
N ASP A 243 -3.73 -1.09 -1.89
CA ASP A 243 -4.39 -2.38 -1.74
C ASP A 243 -5.79 -2.35 -2.37
N ALA A 244 -6.13 -3.42 -3.07
CA ALA A 244 -7.41 -3.50 -3.76
C ALA A 244 -7.89 -4.94 -3.99
N GLY A 245 -9.19 -5.19 -3.84
CA GLY A 245 -9.91 -6.27 -4.47
C GLY A 245 -10.21 -5.93 -5.94
N TYR A 246 -10.43 -6.92 -6.78
CA TYR A 246 -10.80 -6.69 -8.17
C TYR A 246 -12.21 -6.09 -8.27
N SER A 247 -12.31 -4.93 -8.92
CA SER A 247 -13.56 -4.19 -9.07
C SER A 247 -13.59 -3.39 -10.38
N SER A 248 -14.74 -2.80 -10.70
CA SER A 248 -14.88 -1.91 -11.85
C SER A 248 -14.28 -0.51 -11.61
N ASP A 249 -13.69 -0.25 -10.45
CA ASP A 249 -13.09 1.05 -10.12
C ASP A 249 -11.91 1.40 -11.03
N PHE A 250 -11.14 0.39 -11.44
CA PHE A 250 -10.03 0.55 -12.38
C PHE A 250 -10.52 1.07 -13.75
N LYS A 251 -11.62 0.50 -14.29
CA LYS A 251 -12.25 0.99 -15.53
C LYS A 251 -12.83 2.39 -15.37
N GLU A 252 -13.43 2.68 -14.20
CA GLU A 252 -13.94 4.00 -13.90
C GLU A 252 -12.83 5.03 -13.81
N THR A 253 -11.68 4.67 -13.22
CA THR A 253 -10.49 5.51 -13.17
C THR A 253 -10.02 5.88 -14.56
N VAL A 254 -9.87 4.91 -15.45
CA VAL A 254 -9.47 5.16 -16.85
C VAL A 254 -10.50 6.03 -17.60
N LYS A 255 -11.78 5.75 -17.39
CA LYS A 255 -12.85 6.55 -18.01
C LYS A 255 -12.78 8.03 -17.61
N LYS A 256 -12.35 8.33 -16.38
CA LYS A 256 -12.30 9.71 -15.86
C LYS A 256 -10.94 10.38 -16.11
N LEU A 257 -9.85 9.62 -16.02
CA LEU A 257 -8.50 10.18 -15.95
C LEU A 257 -7.60 9.76 -17.12
N GLY A 258 -8.01 8.79 -17.93
CA GLY A 258 -7.17 8.19 -18.95
C GLY A 258 -6.33 7.04 -18.41
N SER A 259 -5.64 6.34 -19.32
CA SER A 259 -4.76 5.22 -19.00
C SER A 259 -3.40 5.70 -18.49
N PRO A 260 -2.81 5.07 -17.47
CA PRO A 260 -1.45 5.38 -17.05
C PRO A 260 -0.40 4.77 -18.01
N ASP A 261 0.78 5.35 -18.05
CA ASP A 261 1.93 4.75 -18.74
C ASP A 261 2.51 3.60 -17.90
N LEU A 262 2.61 3.79 -16.58
CA LEU A 262 3.11 2.79 -15.64
C LEU A 262 2.16 2.65 -14.47
N ALA A 263 1.83 1.40 -14.09
CA ALA A 263 1.00 1.10 -12.93
C ALA A 263 1.74 0.23 -11.91
N ALA A 264 1.63 0.54 -10.62
CA ALA A 264 2.03 -0.32 -9.53
C ALA A 264 0.80 -1.09 -9.02
N ILE A 265 0.78 -2.41 -9.23
CA ILE A 265 -0.39 -3.28 -9.01
C ILE A 265 -0.03 -4.35 -7.99
N PRO A 266 -0.79 -4.52 -6.88
CA PRO A 266 -0.53 -5.56 -5.90
C PRO A 266 -0.72 -6.95 -6.51
N ILE A 267 0.14 -7.91 -6.09
CA ILE A 267 0.08 -9.30 -6.56
C ILE A 267 0.18 -10.31 -5.41
N GLY A 268 0.25 -9.86 -4.17
CA GLY A 268 0.37 -10.68 -2.96
C GLY A 268 -0.77 -10.49 -1.97
N ALA A 269 -0.72 -11.20 -0.85
CA ALA A 269 -1.72 -11.20 0.22
C ALA A 269 -3.11 -11.70 -0.23
N TYR A 270 -3.17 -12.79 -1.02
CA TYR A 270 -4.42 -13.24 -1.63
C TYR A 270 -4.99 -14.56 -1.08
N GLU A 271 -4.26 -15.33 -0.28
CA GLU A 271 -4.76 -16.61 0.27
C GLU A 271 -5.09 -16.53 1.78
N PRO A 272 -6.16 -17.21 2.22
CA PRO A 272 -7.11 -18.04 1.45
C PRO A 272 -8.01 -17.17 0.58
N ARG A 273 -8.21 -17.59 -0.68
CA ARG A 273 -8.86 -16.74 -1.67
C ARG A 273 -10.26 -16.29 -1.26
N GLU A 274 -11.09 -17.18 -0.70
CA GLU A 274 -12.45 -16.84 -0.27
C GLU A 274 -12.48 -15.77 0.85
N PHE A 275 -11.42 -15.72 1.65
CA PHE A 275 -11.28 -14.73 2.69
C PHE A 275 -10.71 -13.40 2.16
N MET A 276 -9.75 -13.46 1.22
CA MET A 276 -8.98 -12.30 0.79
C MET A 276 -9.54 -11.58 -0.44
N LYS A 277 -10.28 -12.28 -1.34
CA LYS A 277 -10.69 -11.77 -2.66
C LYS A 277 -11.44 -10.44 -2.66
N SER A 278 -12.12 -10.12 -1.59
CA SER A 278 -12.87 -8.87 -1.49
C SER A 278 -11.98 -7.63 -1.27
N ALA A 279 -10.76 -7.83 -0.79
CA ALA A 279 -9.84 -6.76 -0.41
C ALA A 279 -8.47 -6.82 -1.10
N HIS A 280 -8.10 -7.98 -1.66
CA HIS A 280 -6.81 -8.19 -2.31
C HIS A 280 -6.98 -8.98 -3.60
N ILE A 281 -6.36 -8.52 -4.67
CA ILE A 281 -6.30 -9.22 -5.95
C ILE A 281 -5.21 -10.29 -5.92
N ASN A 282 -5.42 -11.36 -6.68
CA ASN A 282 -4.38 -12.35 -6.96
C ASN A 282 -3.69 -12.05 -8.30
N PRO A 283 -2.62 -12.76 -8.69
CA PRO A 283 -1.93 -12.50 -9.95
C PRO A 283 -2.82 -12.56 -11.20
N GLU A 284 -3.85 -13.43 -11.25
CA GLU A 284 -4.80 -13.48 -12.36
C GLU A 284 -5.64 -12.20 -12.47
N GLU A 285 -6.06 -11.70 -11.33
CA GLU A 285 -6.83 -10.45 -11.28
C GLU A 285 -5.91 -9.24 -11.50
N ALA A 286 -4.63 -9.31 -11.09
CA ALA A 286 -3.67 -8.25 -11.37
C ALA A 286 -3.46 -8.06 -12.88
N VAL A 287 -3.43 -9.14 -13.67
CA VAL A 287 -3.36 -9.05 -15.15
C VAL A 287 -4.67 -8.47 -15.72
N LYS A 288 -5.83 -8.76 -15.12
CA LYS A 288 -7.10 -8.10 -15.53
C LYS A 288 -7.08 -6.62 -15.19
N VAL A 289 -6.58 -6.23 -14.01
CA VAL A 289 -6.41 -4.81 -13.62
C VAL A 289 -5.49 -4.10 -14.59
N PHE A 290 -4.36 -4.70 -14.95
CA PHE A 290 -3.43 -4.17 -15.96
C PHE A 290 -4.16 -3.89 -17.29
N SER A 291 -4.97 -4.84 -17.75
CA SER A 291 -5.78 -4.69 -18.98
C SER A 291 -6.89 -3.64 -18.82
N ASP A 292 -7.58 -3.60 -17.67
CA ASP A 292 -8.65 -2.66 -17.39
C ASP A 292 -8.16 -1.20 -17.25
N LEU A 293 -6.93 -1.02 -16.74
CA LEU A 293 -6.24 0.27 -16.70
C LEU A 293 -5.73 0.69 -18.09
N GLY A 294 -5.58 -0.25 -19.03
CA GLY A 294 -4.93 0.02 -20.32
C GLY A 294 -3.52 0.57 -20.14
N ALA A 295 -2.84 0.20 -19.06
CA ALA A 295 -1.49 0.64 -18.76
C ALA A 295 -0.50 0.09 -19.80
N LYS A 296 0.53 0.87 -20.17
CA LYS A 296 1.59 0.38 -21.06
C LYS A 296 2.48 -0.61 -20.32
N TYR A 297 2.77 -0.29 -19.04
CA TYR A 297 3.65 -1.07 -18.19
C TYR A 297 3.08 -1.23 -16.79
N ALA A 298 3.51 -2.28 -16.08
CA ALA A 298 3.16 -2.47 -14.67
C ALA A 298 4.31 -3.08 -13.85
N ILE A 299 4.36 -2.70 -12.58
CA ILE A 299 5.21 -3.28 -11.53
C ILE A 299 4.31 -4.06 -10.57
N GLY A 300 4.62 -5.34 -10.35
CA GLY A 300 3.97 -6.15 -9.32
C GLY A 300 4.52 -5.79 -7.95
N ILE A 301 3.67 -5.29 -7.07
CA ILE A 301 3.99 -4.86 -5.70
C ILE A 301 3.28 -5.72 -4.65
N HIS A 302 3.43 -5.38 -3.37
CA HIS A 302 2.76 -6.00 -2.22
C HIS A 302 3.09 -7.49 -2.05
N TRP A 303 4.33 -7.90 -2.29
CA TRP A 303 4.82 -9.26 -2.12
C TRP A 303 6.26 -9.26 -1.59
N GLY A 304 6.73 -10.40 -1.10
CA GLY A 304 8.14 -10.63 -0.80
C GLY A 304 8.73 -9.89 0.41
N THR A 305 8.00 -8.94 1.03
CA THR A 305 8.49 -8.11 2.15
C THR A 305 7.97 -8.61 3.50
N PHE A 306 6.68 -8.81 3.63
CA PHE A 306 6.02 -9.31 4.84
C PHE A 306 5.22 -10.56 4.53
N LYS A 307 5.22 -11.53 5.45
CA LYS A 307 4.30 -12.68 5.39
C LYS A 307 2.97 -12.28 6.03
N LEU A 308 1.98 -11.94 5.21
CA LEU A 308 0.67 -11.46 5.67
C LEU A 308 -0.41 -12.54 5.61
N THR A 309 -0.30 -13.47 4.68
CA THR A 309 -1.32 -14.44 4.30
C THR A 309 -0.72 -15.84 4.10
N LEU A 310 -1.47 -16.78 3.52
CA LEU A 310 -1.10 -18.20 3.51
C LEU A 310 -0.28 -18.64 2.29
N GLU A 311 -0.34 -17.92 1.16
CA GLU A 311 0.45 -18.27 -0.02
C GLU A 311 1.96 -18.25 0.28
N PRO A 312 2.78 -19.15 -0.32
CA PRO A 312 4.22 -19.09 -0.22
C PRO A 312 4.78 -17.74 -0.68
N MET A 313 5.82 -17.22 0.00
CA MET A 313 6.37 -15.89 -0.27
C MET A 313 6.87 -15.71 -1.71
N ASN A 314 7.30 -16.79 -2.37
CA ASN A 314 7.78 -16.79 -3.75
C ASN A 314 6.70 -17.10 -4.80
N GLU A 315 5.48 -17.45 -4.39
CA GLU A 315 4.40 -17.81 -5.32
C GLU A 315 3.93 -16.63 -6.17
N PRO A 316 3.73 -15.41 -5.65
CA PRO A 316 3.18 -14.29 -6.42
C PRO A 316 3.91 -14.00 -7.73
N PRO A 317 5.24 -13.85 -7.78
CA PRO A 317 5.96 -13.60 -9.04
C PRO A 317 5.94 -14.79 -9.99
N ILE A 318 5.97 -16.04 -9.47
CA ILE A 318 5.90 -17.26 -10.28
C ILE A 318 4.50 -17.37 -10.93
N ARG A 319 3.46 -17.16 -10.14
CA ARG A 319 2.08 -17.20 -10.60
C ARG A 319 1.80 -16.09 -11.62
N LEU A 320 2.26 -14.87 -11.37
CA LEU A 320 2.16 -13.78 -12.34
C LEU A 320 2.80 -14.15 -13.68
N LYS A 321 4.03 -14.66 -13.68
CA LYS A 321 4.73 -15.11 -14.90
C LYS A 321 3.93 -16.13 -15.69
N ASN A 322 3.30 -17.10 -14.99
CA ASN A 322 2.49 -18.12 -15.62
C ASN A 322 1.22 -17.55 -16.25
N VAL A 323 0.56 -16.62 -15.55
CA VAL A 323 -0.65 -15.95 -16.04
C VAL A 323 -0.33 -15.07 -17.27
N LEU A 324 0.75 -14.30 -17.25
CA LEU A 324 1.17 -13.50 -18.39
C LEU A 324 1.41 -14.37 -19.62
N LYS A 325 2.08 -15.52 -19.45
CA LYS A 325 2.28 -16.48 -20.54
C LYS A 325 0.95 -17.04 -21.05
N ALA A 326 0.03 -17.37 -20.16
CA ALA A 326 -1.28 -17.95 -20.53
C ALA A 326 -2.19 -16.94 -21.24
N THR A 327 -2.09 -15.66 -20.90
CA THR A 327 -2.90 -14.58 -21.48
C THR A 327 -2.26 -13.90 -22.69
N GLY A 328 -1.01 -14.25 -23.05
CA GLY A 328 -0.28 -13.65 -24.14
C GLY A 328 0.22 -12.22 -23.87
N VAL A 329 0.21 -11.77 -22.63
CA VAL A 329 0.76 -10.47 -22.23
C VAL A 329 2.28 -10.60 -22.16
N ASP A 330 2.99 -9.68 -22.84
CA ASP A 330 4.47 -9.67 -22.79
C ASP A 330 4.94 -9.41 -21.35
N SER A 331 5.78 -10.30 -20.84
CA SER A 331 6.37 -10.18 -19.51
C SER A 331 7.28 -8.94 -19.35
N LYS A 332 7.66 -8.28 -20.44
CA LYS A 332 8.32 -7.00 -20.38
C LYS A 332 7.39 -5.86 -19.99
N ASN A 333 6.09 -6.00 -20.26
CA ASN A 333 5.10 -4.97 -19.95
C ASN A 333 4.56 -5.07 -18.52
N PHE A 334 4.60 -6.25 -17.89
CA PHE A 334 4.22 -6.42 -16.49
C PHE A 334 5.31 -7.23 -15.77
N ARG A 335 6.07 -6.57 -14.90
CA ARG A 335 7.26 -7.16 -14.25
C ARG A 335 7.13 -7.19 -12.73
N THR A 336 7.87 -8.12 -12.15
CA THR A 336 8.26 -8.09 -10.73
C THR A 336 9.71 -7.65 -10.65
N LEU A 337 10.00 -6.68 -9.78
CA LEU A 337 11.34 -6.17 -9.54
C LEU A 337 11.93 -6.83 -8.27
N LYS A 338 13.25 -6.77 -8.10
CA LYS A 338 13.90 -7.04 -6.82
C LYS A 338 13.73 -5.83 -5.90
N HIS A 339 13.80 -6.02 -4.60
CA HIS A 339 13.86 -4.91 -3.65
C HIS A 339 15.06 -4.02 -3.98
N GLY A 340 14.84 -2.72 -4.18
CA GLY A 340 15.85 -1.75 -4.62
C GLY A 340 16.11 -1.71 -6.13
N GLU A 341 15.41 -2.51 -6.94
CA GLU A 341 15.56 -2.47 -8.39
C GLU A 341 14.77 -1.30 -8.98
N MET A 342 15.41 -0.61 -9.91
CA MET A 342 14.81 0.45 -10.70
C MET A 342 14.05 -0.14 -11.88
N TRP A 343 13.01 0.55 -12.32
CA TRP A 343 12.34 0.25 -13.58
C TRP A 343 13.36 0.33 -14.72
N PRO A 344 13.45 -0.68 -15.59
CA PRO A 344 14.55 -0.77 -16.56
C PRO A 344 14.48 0.22 -17.73
N GLU A 345 13.30 0.73 -18.04
CA GLU A 345 13.11 1.74 -19.08
C GLU A 345 13.21 3.14 -18.45
N VAL A 346 13.83 4.08 -19.20
CA VAL A 346 13.82 5.49 -18.82
C VAL A 346 12.40 6.02 -18.99
N LEU A 347 11.92 6.78 -18.02
CA LEU A 347 10.63 7.46 -18.13
C LEU A 347 10.69 8.49 -19.28
N PRO A 348 9.58 8.80 -19.93
CA PRO A 348 9.55 9.87 -20.94
C PRO A 348 10.09 11.18 -20.37
N ASN A 349 10.83 11.93 -21.17
CA ASN A 349 11.33 13.28 -20.84
C ASN A 349 10.30 14.31 -21.29
#